data_95549019defce7e178c621ff7341f55c
#
_entry.id   95549019defce7e178c621ff7341f55c
#
_cell.length_a   1.000
_cell.length_b   1.000
_cell.length_c   1.000
_cell.angle_alpha   90.00
_cell.angle_beta   90.00
_cell.angle_gamma   90.00
#
_symmetry.space_group_name_H-M   'P 1'
#
loop_
_entity.id
_entity.type
_entity.pdbx_description
1 polymer ?
#
loop_
_entity_poly.entity_id
_entity_poly.type
_entity_poly.pdbx_seq_one_letter_code
_entity_poly.pdbx_strand_id
1 'polypeptide(L)'
;MIITTSHIEDLRIKGLQKSMNGTLTKVQDEEGVLIYDLEVNCDTEVFPKPISVEWKIPGVNVKGVWKPTTDFNKRIQADWELDHMESRISIDAPIINLFGNDDSNVLTFACSNAINKLEMNARLREEDNCFYCHITFFMEQHYALKNFKTQIRLDSRAIHFSETIRDVSKWWETFENLKPTHVPAIAKMPLYSTWYQFHQDLDCNLLLEECKLAYDLGYKAVIIDDGWQTNDNNRGYDYTGDWKPDRIPNMKKYISDIHKTGMKAALWYSVPFCGKKSEAYKKFKGKFLTEDHRWAPVFDPRYPEVREYLINIYTNALKDWNLDGFKLDFIDDFRLYKDTPIQKENGRDYASINAAVDRLLTDVANALQAINPNVFIEFRQKYTGPAMRKYGNMFRAFDCPGDATMNRIRIADIKMLCGNTAVHSDMVTWHKDEPLEIASLQLINTFFGVPQLSIFLSKASVEEKKMIAFYTKYWNENADIFMNGNFIPSKPLANYSTKRISKNSKTIIGVYDNVVATIEKGDAEVHLLNAKTENQLIVNNSTNFGSYNCTIFSCQGEIVRNEEINLEKGVLALNVPSCGIVKLSKITS
;
A
#
# COMPACT_ATOMS: atom_id res chain seq x y z
N MET A 1 -21.38 -18.23 19.35
CA MET A 1 -20.79 -19.36 18.57
C MET A 1 -19.56 -18.79 17.87
N ILE A 2 -18.42 -19.41 18.00
CA ILE A 2 -17.21 -19.06 17.26
C ILE A 2 -17.21 -19.88 15.98
N ILE A 3 -17.01 -19.26 14.82
CA ILE A 3 -16.84 -19.99 13.56
C ILE A 3 -15.49 -20.72 13.60
N THR A 4 -15.52 -22.00 13.25
CA THR A 4 -14.34 -22.86 13.16
C THR A 4 -14.27 -23.50 11.78
N THR A 5 -13.20 -24.19 11.47
CA THR A 5 -13.05 -24.90 10.19
C THR A 5 -14.17 -25.92 9.91
N SER A 6 -14.80 -26.47 10.96
CA SER A 6 -15.95 -27.39 10.82
C SER A 6 -17.23 -26.70 10.34
N HIS A 7 -17.30 -25.39 10.34
CA HIS A 7 -18.43 -24.62 9.82
C HIS A 7 -18.26 -24.21 8.35
N ILE A 8 -17.16 -24.60 7.72
CA ILE A 8 -16.95 -24.41 6.28
C ILE A 8 -17.68 -25.54 5.56
N GLU A 9 -18.78 -25.20 4.90
CA GLU A 9 -19.65 -26.15 4.24
C GLU A 9 -19.58 -26.00 2.71
N ASP A 10 -19.97 -27.07 2.00
CA ASP A 10 -20.13 -27.09 0.54
C ASP A 10 -18.87 -26.70 -0.26
N LEU A 11 -17.66 -26.95 0.28
CA LEU A 11 -16.42 -26.67 -0.44
C LEU A 11 -16.32 -27.53 -1.70
N ARG A 12 -16.34 -26.88 -2.88
CA ARG A 12 -16.39 -27.56 -4.17
C ARG A 12 -15.81 -26.73 -5.30
N ILE A 13 -15.44 -27.40 -6.39
CA ILE A 13 -15.07 -26.77 -7.66
C ILE A 13 -16.30 -26.72 -8.55
N LYS A 14 -16.54 -25.58 -9.20
CA LYS A 14 -17.57 -25.42 -10.24
C LYS A 14 -16.98 -24.91 -11.56
N GLY A 15 -17.69 -25.12 -12.65
CA GLY A 15 -17.33 -24.59 -13.97
C GLY A 15 -16.31 -25.42 -14.73
N LEU A 16 -15.91 -26.60 -14.27
CA LEU A 16 -15.01 -27.49 -15.01
C LEU A 16 -15.62 -27.88 -16.36
N GLN A 17 -14.84 -27.74 -17.44
CA GLN A 17 -15.21 -28.21 -18.77
C GLN A 17 -15.04 -29.74 -18.83
N LYS A 18 -15.72 -30.41 -19.77
CA LYS A 18 -15.68 -31.90 -19.90
C LYS A 18 -14.28 -32.49 -20.05
N SER A 19 -13.36 -31.72 -20.64
CA SER A 19 -11.96 -32.11 -20.85
C SER A 19 -11.05 -31.80 -19.66
N MET A 20 -11.59 -31.28 -18.56
CA MET A 20 -10.86 -30.87 -17.37
C MET A 20 -11.12 -31.80 -16.21
N ASN A 21 -10.05 -32.18 -15.51
CA ASN A 21 -10.13 -32.84 -14.21
C ASN A 21 -9.60 -31.88 -13.15
N GLY A 22 -10.44 -31.55 -12.16
CA GLY A 22 -10.11 -30.63 -11.07
C GLY A 22 -10.13 -31.34 -9.73
N THR A 23 -9.11 -31.14 -8.91
CA THR A 23 -9.01 -31.68 -7.56
C THR A 23 -8.74 -30.60 -6.53
N LEU A 24 -9.34 -30.74 -5.34
CA LEU A 24 -9.02 -29.97 -4.13
C LEU A 24 -8.46 -30.92 -3.09
N THR A 25 -7.16 -30.82 -2.83
CA THR A 25 -6.47 -31.65 -1.85
C THR A 25 -6.12 -30.82 -0.62
N LYS A 26 -6.61 -31.20 0.55
CA LYS A 26 -6.24 -30.54 1.81
C LYS A 26 -4.79 -30.91 2.15
N VAL A 27 -3.91 -29.92 2.23
CA VAL A 27 -2.48 -30.07 2.51
C VAL A 27 -2.07 -29.58 3.89
N GLN A 28 -2.93 -28.78 4.55
CA GLN A 28 -2.77 -28.36 5.94
C GLN A 28 -4.12 -28.28 6.64
N ASP A 29 -4.17 -28.74 7.91
CA ASP A 29 -5.31 -28.63 8.81
C ASP A 29 -4.76 -28.49 10.24
N GLU A 30 -4.40 -27.27 10.60
CA GLU A 30 -3.76 -26.99 11.88
C GLU A 30 -4.33 -25.71 12.51
N GLU A 31 -4.69 -25.78 13.79
CA GLU A 31 -5.04 -24.62 14.63
C GLU A 31 -6.08 -23.65 14.01
N GLY A 32 -7.05 -24.17 13.23
CA GLY A 32 -8.06 -23.33 12.58
C GLY A 32 -7.65 -22.76 11.22
N VAL A 33 -6.51 -23.20 10.68
CA VAL A 33 -6.03 -22.86 9.34
C VAL A 33 -6.10 -24.08 8.42
N LEU A 34 -6.82 -23.95 7.30
CA LEU A 34 -6.87 -24.95 6.24
C LEU A 34 -6.15 -24.41 5.00
N ILE A 35 -5.33 -25.26 4.37
CA ILE A 35 -4.75 -24.98 3.06
C ILE A 35 -5.12 -26.11 2.10
N TYR A 36 -5.60 -25.73 0.93
CA TYR A 36 -5.97 -26.64 -0.15
C TYR A 36 -5.13 -26.39 -1.39
N ASP A 37 -4.59 -27.45 -1.99
CA ASP A 37 -4.09 -27.43 -3.35
C ASP A 37 -5.27 -27.57 -4.32
N LEU A 38 -5.46 -26.60 -5.18
CA LEU A 38 -6.33 -26.69 -6.35
C LEU A 38 -5.47 -27.06 -7.55
N GLU A 39 -5.76 -28.19 -8.16
CA GLU A 39 -5.13 -28.63 -9.42
C GLU A 39 -6.20 -28.86 -10.47
N VAL A 40 -5.99 -28.29 -11.67
CA VAL A 40 -6.82 -28.52 -12.85
C VAL A 40 -5.92 -29.01 -13.97
N ASN A 41 -6.22 -30.21 -14.46
CA ASN A 41 -5.45 -30.87 -15.52
C ASN A 41 -6.33 -31.14 -16.73
N CYS A 42 -5.77 -31.00 -17.94
CA CYS A 42 -6.44 -31.28 -19.21
C CYS A 42 -5.58 -32.25 -20.04
N ASP A 43 -6.24 -33.19 -20.74
CA ASP A 43 -5.52 -34.10 -21.64
C ASP A 43 -4.83 -33.37 -22.80
N THR A 44 -5.48 -32.33 -23.31
CA THR A 44 -4.99 -31.44 -24.34
C THR A 44 -5.11 -29.99 -23.88
N GLU A 45 -4.42 -29.07 -24.55
CA GLU A 45 -4.58 -27.63 -24.30
C GLU A 45 -6.01 -27.19 -24.55
N VAL A 46 -6.58 -26.44 -23.59
CA VAL A 46 -7.95 -25.95 -23.62
C VAL A 46 -7.98 -24.46 -23.27
N PHE A 47 -8.79 -23.69 -23.97
CA PHE A 47 -9.13 -22.31 -23.58
C PHE A 47 -10.08 -22.41 -22.37
N PRO A 48 -9.65 -22.02 -21.16
CA PRO A 48 -10.46 -22.19 -19.98
C PRO A 48 -11.65 -21.21 -20.00
N LYS A 49 -12.79 -21.70 -19.51
CA LYS A 49 -13.93 -20.88 -19.09
C LYS A 49 -13.81 -20.63 -17.59
N PRO A 50 -14.58 -19.69 -17.03
CA PRO A 50 -14.54 -19.43 -15.58
C PRO A 50 -14.72 -20.71 -14.74
N ILE A 51 -13.78 -20.89 -13.79
CA ILE A 51 -13.80 -21.97 -12.80
C ILE A 51 -13.80 -21.32 -11.43
N SER A 52 -14.71 -21.74 -10.53
CA SER A 52 -14.75 -21.22 -9.16
C SER A 52 -14.51 -22.33 -8.13
N VAL A 53 -13.86 -21.94 -7.04
CA VAL A 53 -13.90 -22.68 -5.77
C VAL A 53 -14.86 -21.94 -4.86
N GLU A 54 -15.88 -22.65 -4.38
CA GLU A 54 -16.99 -22.10 -3.62
C GLU A 54 -17.14 -22.82 -2.29
N TRP A 55 -17.56 -22.09 -1.27
CA TRP A 55 -17.96 -22.61 0.04
C TRP A 55 -18.91 -21.63 0.71
N LYS A 56 -19.53 -22.05 1.82
CA LYS A 56 -20.34 -21.17 2.66
C LYS A 56 -19.98 -21.31 4.13
N ILE A 57 -20.27 -20.27 4.90
CA ILE A 57 -20.20 -20.24 6.35
C ILE A 57 -21.44 -19.58 6.93
N PRO A 58 -21.87 -19.93 8.15
CA PRO A 58 -22.96 -19.22 8.84
C PRO A 58 -22.63 -17.74 9.07
N GLY A 59 -23.62 -16.85 8.89
CA GLY A 59 -23.49 -15.39 9.11
C GLY A 59 -23.51 -15.01 10.58
N VAL A 60 -22.71 -15.67 11.42
CA VAL A 60 -22.67 -15.45 12.87
C VAL A 60 -21.54 -14.51 13.26
N ASN A 61 -21.86 -13.46 14.00
CA ASN A 61 -20.92 -12.42 14.48
C ASN A 61 -20.13 -11.70 13.36
N VAL A 62 -20.56 -11.76 12.11
CA VAL A 62 -19.93 -10.98 11.05
C VAL A 62 -20.45 -9.55 11.10
N LYS A 63 -19.55 -8.58 11.22
CA LYS A 63 -19.85 -7.15 11.25
C LYS A 63 -19.52 -6.45 9.94
N GLY A 64 -18.50 -6.92 9.23
CA GLY A 64 -18.08 -6.33 7.97
C GLY A 64 -17.13 -7.20 7.17
N VAL A 65 -16.81 -6.70 5.99
CA VAL A 65 -15.94 -7.35 4.99
C VAL A 65 -14.77 -6.43 4.69
N TRP A 66 -13.57 -6.88 4.98
CA TRP A 66 -12.35 -6.17 4.65
C TRP A 66 -11.75 -6.74 3.34
N LYS A 67 -11.35 -5.84 2.46
CA LYS A 67 -10.60 -6.09 1.23
C LYS A 67 -9.49 -5.04 1.13
N PRO A 68 -8.39 -5.25 0.38
CA PRO A 68 -7.24 -4.34 0.36
C PRO A 68 -7.53 -2.88 -0.02
N THR A 69 -8.53 -2.63 -0.85
CA THR A 69 -8.88 -1.29 -1.37
C THR A 69 -10.36 -0.95 -1.21
N THR A 70 -10.97 -1.39 -0.13
CA THR A 70 -12.38 -1.04 0.16
C THR A 70 -12.55 0.39 0.67
N ASP A 71 -11.47 1.07 1.07
CA ASP A 71 -11.52 2.43 1.62
C ASP A 71 -12.58 2.53 2.75
N PHE A 72 -13.61 3.37 2.59
CA PHE A 72 -14.71 3.49 3.54
C PHE A 72 -15.72 2.32 3.50
N ASN A 73 -15.78 1.58 2.41
CA ASN A 73 -16.85 0.61 2.16
C ASN A 73 -16.49 -0.80 2.64
N LYS A 74 -16.49 -0.99 3.96
CA LYS A 74 -16.26 -2.32 4.59
C LYS A 74 -17.57 -2.99 5.04
N ARG A 75 -18.71 -2.62 4.44
CA ARG A 75 -20.03 -3.17 4.78
C ARG A 75 -20.22 -4.60 4.29
N ILE A 76 -21.16 -5.31 4.90
CA ILE A 76 -21.69 -6.56 4.37
C ILE A 76 -22.43 -6.26 3.06
N GLN A 77 -22.23 -7.10 2.06
CA GLN A 77 -22.94 -7.06 0.79
C GLN A 77 -23.92 -8.23 0.68
N ALA A 78 -25.09 -7.97 0.10
CA ALA A 78 -26.05 -9.01 -0.25
C ALA A 78 -25.59 -9.79 -1.50
N ASP A 79 -26.04 -11.03 -1.67
CA ASP A 79 -25.59 -11.91 -2.74
C ASP A 79 -25.99 -11.44 -4.15
N TRP A 80 -27.03 -10.64 -4.28
CA TRP A 80 -27.50 -10.04 -5.54
C TRP A 80 -26.72 -8.78 -5.97
N GLU A 81 -25.82 -8.25 -5.15
CA GLU A 81 -24.96 -7.13 -5.53
C GLU A 81 -23.87 -7.58 -6.53
N LEU A 82 -23.52 -6.72 -7.49
CA LEU A 82 -22.65 -7.09 -8.61
C LEU A 82 -21.18 -6.72 -8.44
N ASP A 83 -20.81 -6.05 -7.34
CA ASP A 83 -19.45 -5.59 -7.09
C ASP A 83 -18.52 -6.74 -6.70
N HIS A 84 -17.56 -7.08 -7.53
CA HIS A 84 -16.56 -8.11 -7.28
C HIS A 84 -15.20 -7.50 -6.97
N MET A 85 -14.42 -8.15 -6.11
CA MET A 85 -13.02 -7.84 -5.93
C MET A 85 -12.21 -8.52 -7.03
N GLU A 86 -11.51 -7.73 -7.84
CA GLU A 86 -10.52 -8.21 -8.80
C GLU A 86 -9.14 -8.20 -8.16
N SER A 87 -8.33 -9.24 -8.40
CA SER A 87 -6.91 -9.27 -8.05
C SER A 87 -6.08 -9.81 -9.21
N ARG A 88 -4.95 -9.19 -9.47
CA ARG A 88 -3.89 -9.61 -10.39
C ARG A 88 -2.57 -8.95 -9.99
N ILE A 89 -1.48 -9.26 -10.68
CA ILE A 89 -0.15 -8.69 -10.38
C ILE A 89 -0.18 -7.16 -10.15
N SER A 90 -0.96 -6.46 -10.95
CA SER A 90 -1.03 -4.99 -10.96
C SER A 90 -2.28 -4.40 -10.29
N ILE A 91 -3.06 -5.20 -9.60
CA ILE A 91 -4.25 -4.74 -8.86
C ILE A 91 -4.46 -5.57 -7.62
N ASP A 92 -4.59 -4.91 -6.47
CA ASP A 92 -4.97 -5.47 -5.18
C ASP A 92 -4.15 -6.72 -4.74
N ALA A 93 -4.68 -7.46 -3.80
CA ALA A 93 -4.12 -8.72 -3.32
C ALA A 93 -5.24 -9.74 -3.16
N PRO A 94 -5.00 -11.03 -3.47
CA PRO A 94 -6.05 -12.04 -3.46
C PRO A 94 -6.40 -12.49 -2.04
N ILE A 95 -7.07 -11.62 -1.27
CA ILE A 95 -7.47 -11.84 0.13
C ILE A 95 -8.77 -11.12 0.46
N ILE A 96 -9.64 -11.79 1.21
CA ILE A 96 -10.81 -11.19 1.87
C ILE A 96 -10.83 -11.63 3.33
N ASN A 97 -11.22 -10.73 4.23
CA ASN A 97 -11.45 -11.01 5.63
C ASN A 97 -12.88 -10.63 6.03
N LEU A 98 -13.56 -11.54 6.70
CA LEU A 98 -14.81 -11.30 7.44
C LEU A 98 -14.45 -11.07 8.90
N PHE A 99 -14.74 -9.89 9.45
CA PHE A 99 -14.43 -9.54 10.83
C PHE A 99 -15.69 -9.38 11.69
N GLY A 100 -15.54 -9.67 12.98
CA GLY A 100 -16.59 -9.64 13.99
C GLY A 100 -16.74 -8.28 14.69
N ASN A 101 -17.70 -8.23 15.63
CA ASN A 101 -18.04 -7.02 16.38
C ASN A 101 -16.94 -6.52 17.34
N ASP A 102 -16.06 -7.40 17.74
CA ASP A 102 -14.90 -7.17 18.62
C ASP A 102 -13.57 -7.07 17.87
N ASP A 103 -13.63 -6.79 16.57
CA ASP A 103 -12.48 -6.80 15.65
C ASP A 103 -11.79 -8.19 15.55
N SER A 104 -12.46 -9.28 15.99
CA SER A 104 -11.97 -10.63 15.80
C SER A 104 -12.13 -11.07 14.35
N ASN A 105 -11.24 -11.94 13.89
CA ASN A 105 -11.42 -12.65 12.63
C ASN A 105 -12.57 -13.66 12.75
N VAL A 106 -13.46 -13.67 11.76
CA VAL A 106 -14.45 -14.74 11.56
C VAL A 106 -13.96 -15.71 10.50
N LEU A 107 -13.54 -15.21 9.36
CA LEU A 107 -12.89 -15.97 8.30
C LEU A 107 -11.99 -15.06 7.47
N THR A 108 -10.72 -15.42 7.34
CA THR A 108 -9.82 -14.86 6.32
C THR A 108 -9.60 -15.92 5.25
N PHE A 109 -9.76 -15.57 3.98
CA PHE A 109 -9.41 -16.47 2.89
C PHE A 109 -8.57 -15.76 1.84
N ALA A 110 -7.61 -16.50 1.28
CA ALA A 110 -6.63 -15.97 0.34
C ALA A 110 -6.21 -17.03 -0.68
N CYS A 111 -5.67 -16.56 -1.81
CA CYS A 111 -5.14 -17.39 -2.89
C CYS A 111 -3.65 -17.13 -3.11
N SER A 112 -2.87 -18.16 -3.45
CA SER A 112 -1.45 -18.00 -3.79
C SER A 112 -1.21 -17.45 -5.20
N ASN A 113 -2.24 -17.47 -6.06
CA ASN A 113 -2.14 -16.91 -7.42
C ASN A 113 -2.26 -15.39 -7.39
N ALA A 114 -1.14 -14.71 -7.14
CA ALA A 114 -1.07 -13.25 -7.10
C ALA A 114 -0.65 -12.62 -8.44
N ILE A 115 -0.45 -13.41 -9.48
CA ILE A 115 0.00 -12.96 -10.80
C ILE A 115 -1.16 -12.85 -11.78
N ASN A 116 -1.93 -13.93 -11.95
CA ASN A 116 -3.02 -13.97 -12.89
C ASN A 116 -4.29 -13.33 -12.31
N LYS A 117 -5.14 -12.83 -13.22
CA LYS A 117 -6.43 -12.28 -12.82
C LYS A 117 -7.32 -13.34 -12.18
N LEU A 118 -7.87 -12.99 -11.02
CA LEU A 118 -8.93 -13.72 -10.35
C LEU A 118 -9.95 -12.76 -9.74
N GLU A 119 -11.14 -13.26 -9.45
CA GLU A 119 -12.18 -12.52 -8.75
C GLU A 119 -12.54 -13.23 -7.44
N MET A 120 -12.77 -12.46 -6.39
CA MET A 120 -13.14 -12.97 -5.07
C MET A 120 -14.37 -12.28 -4.53
N ASN A 121 -15.14 -13.02 -3.75
CA ASN A 121 -16.31 -12.46 -3.08
C ASN A 121 -16.68 -13.21 -1.81
N ALA A 122 -17.35 -12.49 -0.89
CA ALA A 122 -18.03 -13.03 0.28
C ALA A 122 -19.32 -12.24 0.48
N ARG A 123 -20.48 -12.84 0.28
CA ARG A 123 -21.79 -12.18 0.29
C ARG A 123 -22.78 -12.92 1.14
N LEU A 124 -23.62 -12.15 1.83
CA LEU A 124 -24.67 -12.69 2.67
C LEU A 124 -25.90 -13.02 1.82
N ARG A 125 -26.34 -14.25 1.90
CA ARG A 125 -27.58 -14.71 1.32
C ARG A 125 -28.71 -14.64 2.34
N GLU A 126 -29.81 -14.02 1.95
CA GLU A 126 -30.94 -13.70 2.86
C GLU A 126 -31.67 -14.97 3.33
N GLU A 127 -31.84 -15.97 2.45
CA GLU A 127 -32.70 -17.12 2.70
C GLU A 127 -32.17 -18.06 3.79
N ASP A 128 -30.85 -18.20 3.92
CA ASP A 128 -30.23 -19.07 4.91
C ASP A 128 -29.29 -18.34 5.88
N ASN A 129 -29.15 -17.00 5.70
CA ASN A 129 -28.28 -16.15 6.49
C ASN A 129 -26.84 -16.68 6.55
N CYS A 130 -26.33 -17.20 5.42
CA CYS A 130 -24.98 -17.68 5.25
C CYS A 130 -24.17 -16.75 4.32
N PHE A 131 -22.87 -16.63 4.58
CA PHE A 131 -21.95 -16.02 3.63
C PHE A 131 -21.56 -17.07 2.58
N TYR A 132 -21.83 -16.75 1.32
CA TYR A 132 -21.37 -17.49 0.16
C TYR A 132 -20.06 -16.87 -0.32
N CYS A 133 -18.98 -17.64 -0.21
CA CYS A 133 -17.64 -17.24 -0.55
C CYS A 133 -17.19 -17.95 -1.83
N HIS A 134 -16.46 -17.24 -2.68
CA HIS A 134 -15.87 -17.86 -3.86
C HIS A 134 -14.58 -17.17 -4.30
N ILE A 135 -13.76 -17.94 -4.99
CA ILE A 135 -12.59 -17.49 -5.76
C ILE A 135 -12.78 -18.01 -7.19
N THR A 136 -12.87 -17.10 -8.16
CA THR A 136 -13.12 -17.44 -9.56
C THR A 136 -11.91 -17.10 -10.41
N PHE A 137 -11.47 -18.06 -11.19
CA PHE A 137 -10.35 -17.96 -12.12
C PHE A 137 -10.87 -17.87 -13.55
N PHE A 138 -10.07 -17.30 -14.46
CA PHE A 138 -10.35 -17.23 -15.89
C PHE A 138 -11.61 -16.44 -16.26
N MET A 139 -11.87 -15.34 -15.54
CA MET A 139 -13.01 -14.45 -15.79
C MET A 139 -12.86 -13.57 -17.04
N GLU A 140 -11.67 -13.49 -17.59
CA GLU A 140 -11.40 -12.82 -18.86
C GLU A 140 -10.93 -13.82 -19.92
N GLN A 141 -10.90 -13.40 -21.18
CA GLN A 141 -10.37 -14.23 -22.25
C GLN A 141 -8.92 -14.64 -21.93
N HIS A 142 -8.65 -15.92 -21.99
CA HIS A 142 -7.40 -16.53 -21.56
C HIS A 142 -6.75 -17.31 -22.72
N TYR A 143 -5.43 -17.49 -22.65
CA TYR A 143 -4.70 -18.38 -23.56
C TYR A 143 -4.99 -19.85 -23.23
N ALA A 144 -4.74 -20.75 -24.20
CA ALA A 144 -4.90 -22.17 -23.97
C ALA A 144 -3.90 -22.69 -22.93
N LEU A 145 -4.37 -23.54 -22.03
CA LEU A 145 -3.53 -24.15 -20.99
C LEU A 145 -3.85 -25.64 -20.83
N LYS A 146 -2.87 -26.39 -20.36
CA LYS A 146 -2.98 -27.81 -20.06
C LYS A 146 -3.09 -28.07 -18.56
N ASN A 147 -2.41 -27.29 -17.75
CA ASN A 147 -2.35 -27.45 -16.31
C ASN A 147 -2.53 -26.09 -15.62
N PHE A 148 -3.21 -26.10 -14.47
CA PHE A 148 -3.31 -24.95 -13.56
C PHE A 148 -3.20 -25.45 -12.14
N LYS A 149 -2.39 -24.78 -11.31
CA LYS A 149 -2.21 -25.09 -9.90
C LYS A 149 -2.15 -23.82 -9.07
N THR A 150 -2.82 -23.83 -7.93
CA THR A 150 -2.75 -22.75 -6.93
C THR A 150 -3.13 -23.28 -5.55
N GLN A 151 -2.80 -22.53 -4.50
CA GLN A 151 -3.25 -22.83 -3.13
C GLN A 151 -4.32 -21.85 -2.68
N ILE A 152 -5.24 -22.36 -1.87
CA ILE A 152 -6.28 -21.58 -1.19
C ILE A 152 -6.09 -21.77 0.31
N ARG A 153 -5.96 -20.66 1.05
CA ARG A 153 -5.85 -20.63 2.50
C ARG A 153 -7.14 -20.10 3.10
N LEU A 154 -7.69 -20.82 4.08
CA LEU A 154 -8.86 -20.45 4.88
C LEU A 154 -8.43 -20.43 6.36
N ASP A 155 -8.68 -19.30 7.06
CA ASP A 155 -8.25 -19.08 8.45
C ASP A 155 -9.44 -18.62 9.29
N SER A 156 -9.89 -19.48 10.19
CA SER A 156 -11.03 -19.26 11.09
C SER A 156 -10.62 -19.04 12.55
N ARG A 157 -9.35 -18.78 12.84
CA ARG A 157 -8.88 -18.49 14.19
C ARG A 157 -9.55 -17.24 14.75
N ALA A 158 -10.06 -17.33 15.98
CA ALA A 158 -10.70 -16.20 16.68
C ALA A 158 -9.66 -15.26 17.32
N ILE A 159 -8.77 -14.72 16.49
CA ILE A 159 -7.76 -13.71 16.86
C ILE A 159 -8.10 -12.37 16.18
N HIS A 160 -7.39 -11.30 16.49
CA HIS A 160 -7.63 -10.00 15.85
C HIS A 160 -7.49 -10.10 14.32
N PHE A 161 -8.43 -9.52 13.56
CA PHE A 161 -8.50 -9.67 12.09
C PHE A 161 -7.19 -9.26 11.39
N SER A 162 -6.49 -8.23 11.89
CA SER A 162 -5.24 -7.78 11.30
C SER A 162 -4.10 -8.80 11.44
N GLU A 163 -4.18 -9.70 12.42
CA GLU A 163 -3.18 -10.76 12.61
C GLU A 163 -3.31 -11.84 11.54
N THR A 164 -4.55 -12.25 11.23
CA THR A 164 -4.78 -13.22 10.15
C THR A 164 -4.37 -12.68 8.78
N ILE A 165 -4.59 -11.37 8.54
CA ILE A 165 -4.12 -10.71 7.30
C ILE A 165 -2.59 -10.70 7.22
N ARG A 166 -1.89 -10.36 8.32
CA ARG A 166 -0.41 -10.43 8.37
C ARG A 166 0.12 -11.85 8.18
N ASP A 167 -0.57 -12.84 8.71
CA ASP A 167 -0.17 -14.25 8.53
C ASP A 167 -0.36 -14.72 7.09
N VAL A 168 -1.36 -14.22 6.37
CA VAL A 168 -1.47 -14.41 4.92
C VAL A 168 -0.28 -13.78 4.19
N SER A 169 0.15 -12.58 4.58
CA SER A 169 1.35 -11.96 3.99
C SER A 169 2.60 -12.83 4.18
N LYS A 170 2.80 -13.38 5.39
CA LYS A 170 3.90 -14.32 5.65
C LYS A 170 3.77 -15.63 4.86
N TRP A 171 2.55 -16.13 4.71
CA TRP A 171 2.28 -17.32 3.89
C TRP A 171 2.65 -17.08 2.42
N TRP A 172 2.33 -15.91 1.84
CA TRP A 172 2.78 -15.58 0.49
C TRP A 172 4.30 -15.53 0.37
N GLU A 173 5.03 -15.08 1.40
CA GLU A 173 6.51 -15.05 1.40
C GLU A 173 7.16 -16.44 1.35
N THR A 174 6.41 -17.52 1.62
CA THR A 174 6.90 -18.90 1.48
C THR A 174 7.03 -19.36 0.01
N PHE A 175 6.34 -18.67 -0.91
CA PHE A 175 6.42 -18.95 -2.33
C PHE A 175 7.62 -18.23 -2.95
N GLU A 176 8.48 -18.96 -3.64
CA GLU A 176 9.73 -18.42 -4.22
C GLU A 176 9.50 -17.22 -5.15
N ASN A 177 8.42 -17.28 -5.95
CA ASN A 177 8.05 -16.21 -6.87
C ASN A 177 7.40 -14.99 -6.22
N LEU A 178 7.15 -15.02 -4.91
CA LEU A 178 6.54 -13.92 -4.13
C LEU A 178 7.47 -13.40 -3.02
N LYS A 179 8.72 -13.82 -2.97
CA LYS A 179 9.70 -13.34 -1.98
C LYS A 179 9.93 -11.83 -2.13
N PRO A 180 9.81 -11.05 -1.04
CA PRO A 180 10.04 -9.61 -1.08
C PRO A 180 11.50 -9.26 -1.39
N THR A 181 11.68 -8.14 -2.07
CA THR A 181 13.00 -7.57 -2.29
C THR A 181 13.55 -6.88 -1.02
N HIS A 182 14.87 -6.57 -1.04
CA HIS A 182 15.51 -5.80 0.01
C HIS A 182 14.88 -4.41 0.17
N VAL A 183 14.71 -3.98 1.42
CA VAL A 183 14.18 -2.65 1.76
C VAL A 183 15.30 -1.80 2.36
N PRO A 184 15.90 -0.87 1.61
CA PRO A 184 16.98 -0.03 2.09
C PRO A 184 16.49 0.97 3.15
N ALA A 185 17.39 1.45 4.00
CA ALA A 185 17.05 2.39 5.07
C ALA A 185 16.37 3.66 4.55
N ILE A 186 16.81 4.16 3.39
CA ILE A 186 16.24 5.36 2.77
C ILE A 186 14.76 5.20 2.40
N ALA A 187 14.32 4.00 2.03
CA ALA A 187 12.92 3.70 1.74
C ALA A 187 12.00 3.86 2.96
N LYS A 188 12.57 3.90 4.17
CA LYS A 188 11.85 4.05 5.45
C LYS A 188 11.96 5.46 6.03
N MET A 189 12.40 6.45 5.25
CA MET A 189 12.60 7.82 5.71
C MET A 189 11.58 8.77 5.09
N PRO A 190 11.13 9.81 5.84
CA PRO A 190 10.23 10.82 5.30
C PRO A 190 10.77 11.46 4.02
N LEU A 191 9.89 11.68 3.05
CA LEU A 191 10.28 12.24 1.77
C LEU A 191 9.39 13.42 1.33
N TYR A 192 9.95 14.26 0.47
CA TYR A 192 9.27 15.36 -0.20
C TYR A 192 8.88 14.94 -1.62
N SER A 193 7.70 15.31 -2.09
CA SER A 193 7.24 15.02 -3.45
C SER A 193 6.81 16.30 -4.15
N THR A 194 7.10 16.43 -5.44
CA THR A 194 6.76 17.63 -6.20
C THR A 194 5.31 17.63 -6.70
N TRP A 195 4.59 16.49 -6.68
CA TRP A 195 3.36 16.33 -7.46
C TRP A 195 2.26 17.34 -7.11
N TYR A 196 1.89 17.51 -5.85
CA TYR A 196 0.76 18.39 -5.51
C TYR A 196 1.09 19.88 -5.60
N GLN A 197 2.37 20.28 -5.51
CA GLN A 197 2.74 21.68 -5.55
C GLN A 197 3.13 22.16 -6.94
N PHE A 198 3.88 21.35 -7.66
CA PHE A 198 4.40 21.78 -8.97
C PHE A 198 3.58 21.20 -10.12
N HIS A 199 2.98 20.00 -9.97
CA HIS A 199 2.50 19.22 -11.11
C HIS A 199 3.57 19.20 -12.21
N GLN A 200 3.17 19.44 -13.46
CA GLN A 200 4.09 19.53 -14.60
C GLN A 200 4.74 20.91 -14.79
N ASP A 201 4.43 21.89 -13.94
CA ASP A 201 5.03 23.23 -13.98
C ASP A 201 6.23 23.33 -13.01
N LEU A 202 7.20 22.47 -13.23
CA LEU A 202 8.34 22.29 -12.35
C LEU A 202 9.37 23.44 -12.52
N ASP A 203 9.54 24.26 -11.48
CA ASP A 203 10.65 25.24 -11.38
C ASP A 203 11.85 24.58 -10.69
N CYS A 204 12.91 24.37 -11.47
CA CYS A 204 14.11 23.68 -11.01
C CYS A 204 14.89 24.44 -9.92
N ASN A 205 14.87 25.78 -9.94
CA ASN A 205 15.57 26.59 -8.93
C ASN A 205 14.80 26.57 -7.61
N LEU A 206 13.51 26.79 -7.68
CA LEU A 206 12.62 26.70 -6.52
C LEU A 206 12.68 25.30 -5.89
N LEU A 207 12.70 24.23 -6.69
CA LEU A 207 12.82 22.87 -6.16
C LEU A 207 14.11 22.63 -5.37
N LEU A 208 15.25 23.21 -5.79
CA LEU A 208 16.51 23.11 -5.02
C LEU A 208 16.40 23.82 -3.67
N GLU A 209 15.70 24.95 -3.61
CA GLU A 209 15.41 25.66 -2.36
C GLU A 209 14.50 24.80 -1.47
N GLU A 210 13.42 24.24 -2.03
CA GLU A 210 12.51 23.35 -1.32
C GLU A 210 13.23 22.11 -0.77
N CYS A 211 14.13 21.49 -1.54
CA CYS A 211 14.93 20.35 -1.08
C CYS A 211 15.79 20.69 0.13
N LYS A 212 16.41 21.88 0.16
CA LYS A 212 17.20 22.34 1.30
C LYS A 212 16.32 22.52 2.54
N LEU A 213 15.19 23.22 2.39
CA LEU A 213 14.23 23.43 3.48
C LEU A 213 13.67 22.10 4.00
N ALA A 214 13.33 21.19 3.11
CA ALA A 214 12.83 19.86 3.47
C ALA A 214 13.88 19.05 4.24
N TYR A 215 15.14 19.09 3.82
CA TYR A 215 16.23 18.42 4.54
C TYR A 215 16.40 18.96 5.96
N ASP A 216 16.37 20.28 6.13
CA ASP A 216 16.49 20.96 7.43
C ASP A 216 15.32 20.58 8.37
N LEU A 217 14.13 20.30 7.80
CA LEU A 217 12.95 19.82 8.52
C LEU A 217 12.94 18.30 8.77
N GLY A 218 13.97 17.56 8.31
CA GLY A 218 14.15 16.14 8.62
C GLY A 218 13.74 15.16 7.52
N TYR A 219 13.31 15.63 6.35
CA TYR A 219 13.08 14.79 5.17
C TYR A 219 14.39 14.35 4.55
N LYS A 220 14.45 13.19 3.89
CA LYS A 220 15.72 12.59 3.44
C LYS A 220 15.77 12.29 1.95
N ALA A 221 14.63 12.29 1.27
CA ALA A 221 14.58 12.06 -0.17
C ALA A 221 13.54 12.97 -0.83
N VAL A 222 13.71 13.21 -2.13
CA VAL A 222 12.72 13.88 -2.99
C VAL A 222 12.33 12.96 -4.14
N ILE A 223 11.02 12.89 -4.42
CA ILE A 223 10.50 12.36 -5.68
C ILE A 223 10.18 13.55 -6.59
N ILE A 224 10.92 13.66 -7.69
CA ILE A 224 10.61 14.58 -8.79
C ILE A 224 9.58 13.86 -9.66
N ASP A 225 8.33 14.28 -9.53
CA ASP A 225 7.18 13.66 -10.17
C ASP A 225 7.05 14.06 -11.64
N ASP A 226 5.93 13.77 -12.29
CA ASP A 226 5.66 14.09 -13.70
C ASP A 226 5.97 15.56 -14.03
N GLY A 227 6.57 15.81 -15.20
CA GLY A 227 6.92 17.15 -15.68
C GLY A 227 8.41 17.37 -15.93
N TRP A 228 9.31 16.53 -15.42
CA TRP A 228 10.75 16.67 -15.66
C TRP A 228 11.16 16.33 -17.11
N GLN A 229 10.39 15.49 -17.79
CA GLN A 229 10.63 14.94 -19.13
C GLN A 229 10.04 15.80 -20.26
N THR A 230 9.35 16.90 -19.96
CA THR A 230 8.69 17.74 -20.97
C THR A 230 8.59 19.19 -20.51
N ASN A 231 8.63 20.12 -21.46
CA ASN A 231 8.33 21.53 -21.23
C ASN A 231 6.85 21.87 -21.44
N ASP A 232 6.01 20.88 -21.80
CA ASP A 232 4.57 21.03 -21.92
C ASP A 232 3.92 20.89 -20.53
N ASN A 233 3.20 21.91 -20.08
CA ASN A 233 2.54 21.96 -18.77
C ASN A 233 1.11 21.39 -18.80
N ASN A 234 0.65 20.87 -19.94
CA ASN A 234 -0.62 20.16 -20.04
C ASN A 234 -0.51 18.82 -19.32
N ARG A 235 -1.51 18.47 -18.52
CA ARG A 235 -1.59 17.18 -17.82
C ARG A 235 -1.88 16.02 -18.79
N GLY A 236 -1.07 15.88 -19.84
CA GLY A 236 -1.15 14.83 -20.82
C GLY A 236 0.14 14.03 -20.88
N TYR A 237 0.06 12.82 -21.39
CA TYR A 237 1.20 11.90 -21.48
C TYR A 237 1.73 11.76 -22.90
N ASP A 238 1.54 12.79 -23.73
CA ASP A 238 1.93 12.81 -25.15
C ASP A 238 3.44 12.62 -25.38
N TYR A 239 4.26 12.95 -24.38
CA TYR A 239 5.73 12.90 -24.45
C TYR A 239 6.36 11.77 -23.63
N THR A 240 5.54 10.90 -23.03
CA THR A 240 6.06 9.72 -22.32
C THR A 240 6.65 8.72 -23.30
N GLY A 241 7.56 7.89 -22.85
CA GLY A 241 8.21 6.86 -23.66
C GLY A 241 9.67 7.17 -23.96
N ASP A 242 10.02 8.38 -24.37
CA ASP A 242 11.41 8.76 -24.65
C ASP A 242 12.22 9.04 -23.39
N TRP A 243 11.57 9.62 -22.40
CA TRP A 243 12.16 9.94 -21.08
C TRP A 243 13.43 10.79 -21.17
N LYS A 244 13.40 11.80 -22.06
CA LYS A 244 14.44 12.81 -22.19
C LYS A 244 14.21 13.90 -21.14
N PRO A 245 15.27 14.42 -20.49
CA PRO A 245 15.11 15.45 -19.45
C PRO A 245 14.98 16.85 -20.06
N ASP A 246 13.95 17.09 -20.88
CA ASP A 246 13.81 18.34 -21.65
C ASP A 246 13.66 19.56 -20.75
N ARG A 247 13.00 19.42 -19.59
CA ARG A 247 12.90 20.52 -18.61
C ARG A 247 14.15 20.70 -17.76
N ILE A 248 14.96 19.64 -17.62
CA ILE A 248 16.20 19.64 -16.82
C ILE A 248 17.36 19.20 -17.70
N PRO A 249 17.83 20.01 -18.66
CA PRO A 249 18.78 19.59 -19.70
C PRO A 249 20.11 19.03 -19.15
N ASN A 250 20.52 19.45 -17.95
CA ASN A 250 21.70 18.89 -17.29
C ASN A 250 21.30 18.10 -16.04
N MET A 251 20.56 17.02 -16.24
CA MET A 251 20.00 16.19 -15.17
C MET A 251 21.09 15.70 -14.20
N LYS A 252 22.22 15.24 -14.69
CA LYS A 252 23.34 14.77 -13.84
C LYS A 252 23.82 15.86 -12.86
N LYS A 253 24.01 17.10 -13.35
CA LYS A 253 24.38 18.22 -12.50
C LYS A 253 23.29 18.54 -11.50
N TYR A 254 22.04 18.55 -11.95
CA TYR A 254 20.89 18.86 -11.13
C TYR A 254 20.71 17.87 -9.96
N ILE A 255 20.79 16.56 -10.22
CA ILE A 255 20.79 15.53 -9.18
C ILE A 255 21.97 15.71 -8.22
N SER A 256 23.17 16.03 -8.74
CA SER A 256 24.32 16.36 -7.88
C SER A 256 24.05 17.57 -6.98
N ASP A 257 23.34 18.58 -7.47
CA ASP A 257 22.99 19.76 -6.66
C ASP A 257 21.93 19.40 -5.59
N ILE A 258 20.97 18.53 -5.89
CA ILE A 258 20.07 17.96 -4.87
C ILE A 258 20.87 17.19 -3.81
N HIS A 259 21.81 16.34 -4.20
CA HIS A 259 22.67 15.61 -3.25
C HIS A 259 23.45 16.54 -2.32
N LYS A 260 23.87 17.72 -2.79
CA LYS A 260 24.56 18.73 -1.95
C LYS A 260 23.64 19.30 -0.86
N THR A 261 22.32 19.25 -1.02
CA THR A 261 21.37 19.61 0.05
C THR A 261 21.28 18.54 1.13
N GLY A 262 21.81 17.33 0.90
CA GLY A 262 21.70 16.15 1.75
C GLY A 262 20.56 15.20 1.36
N MET A 263 19.72 15.57 0.39
CA MET A 263 18.58 14.76 -0.06
C MET A 263 19.01 13.69 -1.07
N LYS A 264 18.34 12.55 -1.04
CA LYS A 264 18.34 11.53 -2.09
C LYS A 264 17.29 11.87 -3.14
N ALA A 265 17.50 11.46 -4.41
CA ALA A 265 16.63 11.83 -5.51
C ALA A 265 16.07 10.62 -6.26
N ALA A 266 14.77 10.64 -6.51
CA ALA A 266 14.07 9.71 -7.40
C ALA A 266 13.31 10.46 -8.48
N LEU A 267 13.13 9.80 -9.64
CA LEU A 267 12.32 10.30 -10.74
C LEU A 267 11.08 9.43 -10.94
N TRP A 268 9.99 10.07 -11.31
CA TRP A 268 8.75 9.44 -11.71
C TRP A 268 8.80 8.98 -13.18
N TYR A 269 8.18 7.83 -13.44
CA TYR A 269 7.96 7.27 -14.77
C TYR A 269 6.57 6.63 -14.86
N SER A 270 5.82 6.93 -15.92
CA SER A 270 4.65 6.14 -16.29
C SER A 270 5.11 4.94 -17.12
N VAL A 271 5.20 3.78 -16.49
CA VAL A 271 5.83 2.59 -17.10
C VAL A 271 5.13 2.12 -18.38
N PRO A 272 3.77 2.03 -18.43
CA PRO A 272 3.08 1.48 -19.58
C PRO A 272 2.88 2.48 -20.74
N PHE A 273 3.00 3.79 -20.50
CA PHE A 273 2.57 4.78 -21.49
C PHE A 273 3.66 5.16 -22.49
N CYS A 274 3.23 5.22 -23.78
CA CYS A 274 4.04 5.69 -24.89
C CYS A 274 3.30 6.81 -25.62
N GLY A 275 3.68 8.04 -25.34
CA GLY A 275 3.00 9.22 -25.89
C GLY A 275 3.14 9.34 -27.40
N LYS A 276 2.08 9.76 -28.09
CA LYS A 276 2.02 9.85 -29.55
C LYS A 276 3.02 10.85 -30.15
N LYS A 277 3.56 11.77 -29.35
CA LYS A 277 4.59 12.73 -29.75
C LYS A 277 6.03 12.24 -29.48
N SER A 278 6.22 11.06 -28.89
CA SER A 278 7.53 10.48 -28.64
C SER A 278 8.10 9.77 -29.87
N GLU A 279 9.43 9.67 -29.94
CA GLU A 279 10.11 8.84 -30.93
C GLU A 279 9.88 7.33 -30.65
N ALA A 280 9.71 6.98 -29.37
CA ALA A 280 9.36 5.63 -28.94
C ALA A 280 8.06 5.13 -29.60
N TYR A 281 7.06 6.02 -29.75
CA TYR A 281 5.80 5.66 -30.43
C TYR A 281 6.02 5.22 -31.87
N LYS A 282 6.86 5.94 -32.62
CA LYS A 282 7.23 5.58 -33.99
C LYS A 282 8.00 4.25 -34.03
N LYS A 283 8.97 4.09 -33.12
CA LYS A 283 9.83 2.90 -33.01
C LYS A 283 9.04 1.63 -32.72
N PHE A 284 8.04 1.71 -31.83
CA PHE A 284 7.27 0.55 -31.36
C PHE A 284 5.87 0.46 -31.98
N LYS A 285 5.64 1.12 -33.12
CA LYS A 285 4.35 1.03 -33.82
C LYS A 285 3.92 -0.41 -34.03
N GLY A 286 2.68 -0.75 -33.64
CA GLY A 286 2.12 -2.11 -33.70
C GLY A 286 2.54 -3.02 -32.53
N LYS A 287 3.24 -2.51 -31.50
CA LYS A 287 3.64 -3.23 -30.30
C LYS A 287 3.02 -2.64 -29.03
N PHE A 288 1.74 -2.34 -29.13
CA PHE A 288 0.92 -1.81 -28.03
C PHE A 288 -0.16 -2.82 -27.66
N LEU A 289 -0.53 -2.84 -26.38
CA LEU A 289 -1.71 -3.54 -25.87
C LEU A 289 -2.97 -2.87 -26.43
N THR A 290 -2.96 -1.54 -26.48
CA THR A 290 -3.95 -0.69 -27.12
C THR A 290 -3.33 0.65 -27.53
N GLU A 291 -3.80 1.22 -28.63
CA GLU A 291 -3.52 2.61 -29.02
C GLU A 291 -4.67 3.56 -28.63
N ASP A 292 -5.83 3.01 -28.27
CA ASP A 292 -7.04 3.74 -27.87
C ASP A 292 -7.19 3.79 -26.34
N HIS A 293 -6.21 4.40 -25.67
CA HIS A 293 -6.28 4.66 -24.23
C HIS A 293 -6.43 6.17 -23.99
N ARG A 294 -7.21 6.55 -22.96
CA ARG A 294 -7.53 7.95 -22.64
C ARG A 294 -6.30 8.86 -22.41
N TRP A 295 -5.18 8.27 -21.96
CA TRP A 295 -3.96 9.01 -21.67
C TRP A 295 -2.92 8.91 -22.79
N ALA A 296 -2.51 7.69 -23.12
CA ALA A 296 -1.52 7.41 -24.16
C ALA A 296 -1.56 5.92 -24.53
N PRO A 297 -1.11 5.53 -25.75
CA PRO A 297 -0.90 4.12 -26.09
C PRO A 297 -0.15 3.35 -25.00
N VAL A 298 -0.54 2.10 -24.79
CA VAL A 298 0.00 1.23 -23.74
C VAL A 298 0.95 0.22 -24.36
N PHE A 299 2.21 0.24 -24.00
CA PHE A 299 3.21 -0.74 -24.44
C PHE A 299 2.75 -2.18 -24.19
N ASP A 300 3.07 -3.09 -25.12
CA ASP A 300 2.86 -4.51 -24.94
C ASP A 300 4.15 -5.17 -24.39
N PRO A 301 4.21 -5.49 -23.08
CA PRO A 301 5.39 -6.07 -22.46
C PRO A 301 5.70 -7.50 -22.92
N ARG A 302 4.82 -8.11 -23.71
CA ARG A 302 5.05 -9.45 -24.29
C ARG A 302 6.08 -9.43 -25.40
N TYR A 303 6.48 -8.26 -25.91
CA TYR A 303 7.60 -8.11 -26.85
C TYR A 303 8.93 -7.97 -26.09
N PRO A 304 9.94 -8.82 -26.34
CA PRO A 304 11.26 -8.74 -25.69
C PRO A 304 11.91 -7.36 -25.84
N GLU A 305 11.85 -6.78 -27.04
CA GLU A 305 12.46 -5.49 -27.34
C GLU A 305 11.78 -4.30 -26.63
N VAL A 306 10.49 -4.41 -26.26
CA VAL A 306 9.81 -3.41 -25.43
C VAL A 306 10.33 -3.50 -24.00
N ARG A 307 10.45 -4.71 -23.45
CA ARG A 307 11.01 -4.89 -22.11
C ARG A 307 12.47 -4.41 -22.04
N GLU A 308 13.29 -4.79 -22.99
CA GLU A 308 14.68 -4.35 -23.06
C GLU A 308 14.80 -2.82 -23.15
N TYR A 309 13.94 -2.18 -23.92
CA TYR A 309 13.89 -0.73 -24.04
C TYR A 309 13.60 -0.06 -22.69
N LEU A 310 12.57 -0.51 -21.97
CA LEU A 310 12.20 0.02 -20.67
C LEU A 310 13.30 -0.20 -19.62
N ILE A 311 13.90 -1.40 -19.57
CA ILE A 311 15.03 -1.71 -18.68
C ILE A 311 16.20 -0.75 -18.93
N ASN A 312 16.54 -0.51 -20.20
CA ASN A 312 17.63 0.38 -20.58
C ASN A 312 17.36 1.84 -20.15
N ILE A 313 16.11 2.32 -20.26
CA ILE A 313 15.74 3.66 -19.77
C ILE A 313 16.10 3.81 -18.29
N TYR A 314 15.64 2.88 -17.44
CA TYR A 314 15.83 3.00 -15.99
C TYR A 314 17.29 2.77 -15.59
N THR A 315 17.97 1.81 -16.18
CA THR A 315 19.39 1.52 -15.88
C THR A 315 20.31 2.66 -16.32
N ASN A 316 20.03 3.29 -17.47
CA ASN A 316 20.78 4.44 -17.92
C ASN A 316 20.54 5.66 -17.01
N ALA A 317 19.29 5.93 -16.64
CA ALA A 317 18.97 7.01 -15.71
C ALA A 317 19.72 6.85 -14.38
N LEU A 318 19.74 5.64 -13.81
CA LEU A 318 20.45 5.35 -12.57
C LEU A 318 21.96 5.57 -12.69
N LYS A 319 22.59 5.14 -13.81
CA LYS A 319 24.02 5.26 -14.05
C LYS A 319 24.45 6.69 -14.42
N ASP A 320 23.76 7.26 -15.42
CA ASP A 320 24.21 8.49 -16.06
C ASP A 320 23.92 9.71 -15.21
N TRP A 321 22.80 9.68 -14.46
CA TRP A 321 22.37 10.79 -13.62
C TRP A 321 22.67 10.59 -12.13
N ASN A 322 23.12 9.38 -11.73
CA ASN A 322 23.40 9.03 -10.34
C ASN A 322 22.15 9.16 -9.44
N LEU A 323 21.04 8.65 -9.93
CA LEU A 323 19.77 8.59 -9.16
C LEU A 323 19.87 7.62 -7.97
N ASP A 324 19.02 7.82 -6.98
CA ASP A 324 18.91 6.94 -5.82
C ASP A 324 17.64 6.04 -5.90
N GLY A 325 16.66 6.43 -6.70
CA GLY A 325 15.39 5.68 -6.77
C GLY A 325 14.47 6.06 -7.91
N PHE A 326 13.32 5.42 -7.92
CA PHE A 326 12.28 5.56 -8.94
C PHE A 326 10.88 5.54 -8.31
N LYS A 327 9.95 6.33 -8.86
CA LYS A 327 8.52 6.09 -8.75
C LYS A 327 8.03 5.52 -10.08
N LEU A 328 7.66 4.24 -10.09
CA LEU A 328 7.20 3.51 -11.28
C LEU A 328 5.68 3.42 -11.26
N ASP A 329 5.04 4.28 -12.03
CA ASP A 329 3.61 4.54 -11.97
C ASP A 329 2.81 3.84 -13.08
N PHE A 330 1.49 3.75 -12.88
CA PHE A 330 0.49 3.21 -13.82
C PHE A 330 0.64 1.72 -14.17
N ILE A 331 1.29 0.92 -13.34
CA ILE A 331 1.45 -0.52 -13.58
C ILE A 331 0.09 -1.21 -13.79
N ASP A 332 -0.97 -0.69 -13.18
CA ASP A 332 -2.36 -1.17 -13.30
C ASP A 332 -2.96 -1.01 -14.71
N ASP A 333 -2.34 -0.22 -15.60
CA ASP A 333 -2.74 -0.14 -17.01
C ASP A 333 -2.13 -1.24 -17.90
N PHE A 334 -1.21 -2.04 -17.40
CA PHE A 334 -0.87 -3.31 -18.05
C PHE A 334 -1.99 -4.33 -17.84
N ARG A 335 -2.95 -4.35 -18.76
CA ARG A 335 -4.14 -5.21 -18.70
C ARG A 335 -4.62 -5.59 -20.10
N LEU A 336 -5.55 -6.52 -20.16
CA LEU A 336 -6.24 -6.87 -21.39
C LEU A 336 -7.21 -5.75 -21.79
N TYR A 337 -7.09 -5.25 -23.00
CA TYR A 337 -8.03 -4.32 -23.64
C TYR A 337 -8.82 -5.05 -24.70
N LYS A 338 -9.89 -4.42 -25.22
CA LYS A 338 -10.78 -5.01 -26.21
C LYS A 338 -10.06 -5.40 -27.51
N ASP A 339 -9.06 -4.62 -27.89
CA ASP A 339 -8.25 -4.75 -29.10
C ASP A 339 -6.93 -5.51 -28.88
N THR A 340 -6.64 -5.96 -27.64
CA THR A 340 -5.41 -6.67 -27.34
C THR A 340 -5.42 -8.09 -27.93
N PRO A 341 -4.46 -8.47 -28.80
CA PRO A 341 -4.33 -9.85 -29.27
C PRO A 341 -3.96 -10.80 -28.14
N ILE A 342 -4.61 -11.98 -28.06
CA ILE A 342 -4.43 -12.94 -26.96
C ILE A 342 -3.28 -13.92 -27.25
N GLN A 343 -2.98 -14.14 -28.53
CA GLN A 343 -2.06 -15.19 -28.93
C GLN A 343 -0.59 -14.79 -28.78
N LYS A 344 0.25 -15.78 -28.55
CA LYS A 344 1.70 -15.65 -28.61
C LYS A 344 2.14 -15.68 -30.09
N GLU A 345 2.00 -14.55 -30.76
CA GLU A 345 2.24 -14.37 -32.19
C GLU A 345 3.02 -13.09 -32.47
N ASN A 346 3.51 -12.95 -33.70
CA ASN A 346 4.10 -11.73 -34.22
C ASN A 346 5.28 -11.17 -33.38
N GLY A 347 6.11 -12.06 -32.83
CA GLY A 347 7.30 -11.69 -32.04
C GLY A 347 7.05 -11.58 -30.53
N ARG A 348 5.82 -11.82 -30.04
CA ARG A 348 5.55 -11.95 -28.60
C ARG A 348 6.12 -13.27 -28.08
N ASP A 349 6.85 -13.24 -26.98
CA ASP A 349 7.39 -14.44 -26.30
C ASP A 349 6.50 -14.93 -25.14
N TYR A 350 5.50 -14.14 -24.72
CA TYR A 350 4.47 -14.50 -23.75
C TYR A 350 3.07 -14.46 -24.36
N ALA A 351 2.19 -15.38 -23.96
CA ALA A 351 0.75 -15.27 -24.19
C ALA A 351 0.10 -14.39 -23.11
N SER A 352 0.50 -14.58 -21.84
CA SER A 352 -0.01 -13.82 -20.69
C SER A 352 0.63 -12.45 -20.58
N ILE A 353 -0.21 -11.41 -20.50
CA ILE A 353 0.23 -10.04 -20.17
C ILE A 353 0.81 -10.01 -18.75
N ASN A 354 0.13 -10.63 -17.79
CA ASN A 354 0.56 -10.63 -16.38
C ASN A 354 1.93 -11.33 -16.21
N ALA A 355 2.17 -12.43 -16.92
CA ALA A 355 3.49 -13.10 -16.90
C ALA A 355 4.57 -12.24 -17.56
N ALA A 356 4.25 -11.49 -18.60
CA ALA A 356 5.19 -10.57 -19.24
C ALA A 356 5.49 -9.35 -18.34
N VAL A 357 4.52 -8.89 -17.57
CA VAL A 357 4.70 -7.83 -16.54
C VAL A 357 5.57 -8.34 -15.40
N ASP A 358 5.34 -9.56 -14.89
CA ASP A 358 6.21 -10.20 -13.89
C ASP A 358 7.65 -10.26 -14.40
N ARG A 359 7.84 -10.68 -15.65
CA ARG A 359 9.16 -10.74 -16.27
C ARG A 359 9.79 -9.35 -16.37
N LEU A 360 9.08 -8.36 -16.90
CA LEU A 360 9.56 -6.97 -17.03
C LEU A 360 10.02 -6.42 -15.69
N LEU A 361 9.15 -6.47 -14.68
CA LEU A 361 9.42 -5.89 -13.37
C LEU A 361 10.53 -6.64 -12.62
N THR A 362 10.62 -7.97 -12.80
CA THR A 362 11.74 -8.78 -12.27
C THR A 362 13.06 -8.34 -12.88
N ASP A 363 13.12 -8.21 -14.21
CA ASP A 363 14.34 -7.82 -14.91
C ASP A 363 14.74 -6.37 -14.57
N VAL A 364 13.77 -5.45 -14.45
CA VAL A 364 14.01 -4.06 -13.98
C VAL A 364 14.60 -4.06 -12.57
N ALA A 365 13.96 -4.73 -11.61
CA ALA A 365 14.42 -4.75 -10.22
C ALA A 365 15.84 -5.34 -10.11
N ASN A 366 16.10 -6.46 -10.77
CA ASN A 366 17.41 -7.11 -10.78
C ASN A 366 18.49 -6.21 -11.41
N ALA A 367 18.19 -5.58 -12.55
CA ALA A 367 19.13 -4.70 -13.24
C ALA A 367 19.47 -3.44 -12.42
N LEU A 368 18.48 -2.84 -11.77
CA LEU A 368 18.68 -1.68 -10.92
C LEU A 368 19.47 -2.03 -9.65
N GLN A 369 19.14 -3.12 -8.97
CA GLN A 369 19.84 -3.58 -7.77
C GLN A 369 21.28 -4.02 -8.06
N ALA A 370 21.56 -4.55 -9.23
CA ALA A 370 22.94 -4.87 -9.65
C ALA A 370 23.81 -3.60 -9.77
N ILE A 371 23.21 -2.43 -10.06
CA ILE A 371 23.92 -1.15 -10.13
C ILE A 371 23.98 -0.50 -8.73
N ASN A 372 22.85 -0.47 -8.02
CA ASN A 372 22.73 0.10 -6.67
C ASN A 372 21.86 -0.81 -5.80
N PRO A 373 22.45 -1.63 -4.90
CA PRO A 373 21.70 -2.50 -4.00
C PRO A 373 20.71 -1.76 -3.07
N ASN A 374 20.93 -0.45 -2.87
CA ASN A 374 20.09 0.41 -2.04
C ASN A 374 19.12 1.28 -2.86
N VAL A 375 18.89 0.94 -4.14
CA VAL A 375 17.88 1.65 -4.94
C VAL A 375 16.51 1.52 -4.31
N PHE A 376 15.81 2.65 -4.15
CA PHE A 376 14.43 2.62 -3.68
C PHE A 376 13.46 2.76 -4.85
N ILE A 377 12.39 1.96 -4.82
CA ILE A 377 11.38 1.89 -5.88
C ILE A 377 10.00 1.99 -5.25
N GLU A 378 9.29 3.07 -5.58
CA GLU A 378 7.93 3.33 -5.12
C GLU A 378 6.89 2.80 -6.12
N PHE A 379 5.93 2.05 -5.57
CA PHE A 379 4.64 1.74 -6.18
C PHE A 379 3.51 2.36 -5.35
N ARG A 380 2.38 2.67 -5.98
CA ARG A 380 1.19 3.17 -5.27
C ARG A 380 0.03 2.16 -5.33
N GLN A 381 -0.98 2.35 -4.52
CA GLN A 381 -2.24 1.63 -4.72
C GLN A 381 -2.80 1.97 -6.14
N LYS A 382 -3.43 1.01 -6.85
CA LYS A 382 -3.86 -0.32 -6.35
C LYS A 382 -2.84 -1.47 -6.58
N TYR A 383 -1.65 -1.23 -7.10
CA TYR A 383 -0.62 -2.27 -7.36
C TYR A 383 0.34 -2.42 -6.17
N THR A 384 -0.23 -2.81 -5.02
CA THR A 384 0.48 -3.04 -3.75
C THR A 384 0.28 -4.48 -3.24
N GLY A 385 0.02 -5.41 -4.16
CA GLY A 385 -0.17 -6.83 -3.86
C GLY A 385 1.15 -7.57 -3.54
N PRO A 386 1.06 -8.85 -3.15
CA PRO A 386 2.23 -9.63 -2.70
C PRO A 386 3.31 -9.78 -3.79
N ALA A 387 2.94 -9.90 -5.07
CA ALA A 387 3.90 -9.97 -6.17
C ALA A 387 4.70 -8.66 -6.31
N MET A 388 4.08 -7.51 -6.07
CA MET A 388 4.74 -6.21 -6.22
C MET A 388 5.85 -5.98 -5.21
N ARG A 389 5.83 -6.66 -4.06
CA ARG A 389 6.91 -6.62 -3.04
C ARG A 389 8.23 -7.21 -3.54
N LYS A 390 8.20 -7.99 -4.60
CA LYS A 390 9.38 -8.53 -5.28
C LYS A 390 10.13 -7.46 -6.10
N TYR A 391 9.41 -6.47 -6.62
CA TYR A 391 9.95 -5.51 -7.58
C TYR A 391 10.23 -4.13 -6.98
N GLY A 392 9.52 -3.78 -5.88
CA GLY A 392 9.68 -2.50 -5.20
C GLY A 392 9.65 -2.65 -3.70
N ASN A 393 10.15 -1.62 -3.03
CA ASN A 393 10.39 -1.63 -1.59
C ASN A 393 9.68 -0.48 -0.85
N MET A 394 8.88 0.31 -1.58
CA MET A 394 8.02 1.36 -1.04
C MET A 394 6.61 1.23 -1.64
N PHE A 395 5.60 1.18 -0.78
CA PHE A 395 4.20 1.19 -1.16
C PHE A 395 3.50 2.44 -0.64
N ARG A 396 2.98 3.25 -1.52
CA ARG A 396 2.29 4.50 -1.20
C ARG A 396 0.77 4.34 -1.27
N ALA A 397 0.05 4.99 -0.34
CA ALA A 397 -1.39 5.18 -0.43
C ALA A 397 -1.78 5.86 -1.75
N PHE A 398 -2.94 5.54 -2.32
CA PHE A 398 -3.45 6.19 -3.53
C PHE A 398 -3.75 7.68 -3.27
N ASP A 399 -3.70 8.48 -4.33
CA ASP A 399 -3.91 9.93 -4.27
C ASP A 399 -5.19 10.31 -3.52
N CYS A 400 -5.03 11.11 -2.47
CA CYS A 400 -6.13 11.63 -1.63
C CYS A 400 -5.77 13.02 -1.07
N PRO A 401 -5.54 14.01 -1.96
CA PRO A 401 -5.10 15.34 -1.56
C PRO A 401 -6.10 15.99 -0.59
N GLY A 402 -5.61 16.44 0.57
CA GLY A 402 -6.43 17.08 1.59
C GLY A 402 -7.31 16.13 2.42
N ASP A 403 -7.37 14.83 2.11
CA ASP A 403 -8.17 13.85 2.86
C ASP A 403 -7.30 13.03 3.83
N ALA A 404 -7.09 13.58 5.02
CA ALA A 404 -6.33 12.94 6.09
C ALA A 404 -6.93 11.59 6.52
N THR A 405 -8.26 11.45 6.49
CA THR A 405 -8.95 10.21 6.88
C THR A 405 -8.72 9.11 5.87
N MET A 406 -8.85 9.39 4.58
CA MET A 406 -8.58 8.43 3.52
C MET A 406 -7.12 7.99 3.53
N ASN A 407 -6.18 8.94 3.70
CA ASN A 407 -4.76 8.64 3.81
C ASN A 407 -4.48 7.67 4.97
N ARG A 408 -5.07 7.93 6.15
CA ARG A 408 -5.01 7.06 7.33
C ARG A 408 -5.53 5.65 7.09
N ILE A 409 -6.66 5.51 6.40
CA ILE A 409 -7.29 4.22 6.08
C ILE A 409 -6.36 3.41 5.16
N ARG A 410 -5.91 4.03 4.07
CA ARG A 410 -5.07 3.39 3.06
C ARG A 410 -3.72 2.94 3.60
N ILE A 411 -3.09 3.77 4.44
CA ILE A 411 -1.88 3.38 5.18
C ILE A 411 -2.13 2.12 6.01
N ALA A 412 -3.24 2.06 6.76
CA ALA A 412 -3.55 0.92 7.60
C ALA A 412 -3.78 -0.36 6.78
N ASP A 413 -4.53 -0.24 5.69
CA ASP A 413 -4.85 -1.37 4.81
C ASP A 413 -3.58 -1.93 4.13
N ILE A 414 -2.70 -1.07 3.61
CA ILE A 414 -1.42 -1.50 3.03
C ILE A 414 -0.53 -2.13 4.10
N LYS A 415 -0.43 -1.50 5.28
CA LYS A 415 0.46 -1.93 6.35
C LYS A 415 0.16 -3.33 6.88
N MET A 416 -1.10 -3.75 6.88
CA MET A 416 -1.47 -5.11 7.24
C MET A 416 -0.96 -6.16 6.23
N LEU A 417 -0.75 -5.79 4.96
CA LEU A 417 -0.37 -6.71 3.89
C LEU A 417 1.10 -6.68 3.48
N CYS A 418 1.80 -5.58 3.77
CA CYS A 418 3.10 -5.31 3.14
C CYS A 418 4.31 -5.96 3.83
N GLY A 419 4.11 -6.67 4.96
CA GLY A 419 5.22 -7.23 5.73
C GLY A 419 6.27 -6.15 6.09
N ASN A 420 7.51 -6.31 5.64
CA ASN A 420 8.60 -5.36 5.88
C ASN A 420 8.76 -4.27 4.79
N THR A 421 8.00 -4.33 3.70
CA THR A 421 7.99 -3.27 2.67
C THR A 421 7.57 -1.94 3.31
N ALA A 422 8.28 -0.84 2.99
CA ALA A 422 7.98 0.46 3.57
C ALA A 422 6.61 0.97 3.08
N VAL A 423 5.75 1.37 4.02
CA VAL A 423 4.44 1.95 3.69
C VAL A 423 4.51 3.45 3.81
N HIS A 424 4.23 4.14 2.71
CA HIS A 424 4.20 5.58 2.64
C HIS A 424 2.77 6.11 2.62
N SER A 425 2.56 7.25 3.26
CA SER A 425 1.36 8.05 3.05
C SER A 425 1.28 8.50 1.60
N ASP A 426 0.08 8.82 1.11
CA ASP A 426 -0.02 9.81 0.07
C ASP A 426 0.58 11.12 0.55
N MET A 427 1.15 11.92 -0.36
CA MET A 427 1.77 13.18 0.01
C MET A 427 0.74 14.15 0.59
N VAL A 428 1.02 14.68 1.77
CA VAL A 428 0.10 15.63 2.41
C VAL A 428 0.26 17.02 1.83
N THR A 429 -0.87 17.71 1.72
CA THR A 429 -0.95 19.09 1.27
C THR A 429 -2.12 19.78 1.98
N TRP A 430 -2.08 21.10 2.07
CA TRP A 430 -3.15 21.94 2.61
C TRP A 430 -3.16 23.32 1.96
N HIS A 431 -4.25 24.04 2.10
CA HIS A 431 -4.35 25.42 1.62
C HIS A 431 -3.55 26.37 2.53
N LYS A 432 -2.96 27.41 1.96
CA LYS A 432 -2.13 28.40 2.70
C LYS A 432 -2.88 29.13 3.83
N ASP A 433 -4.20 29.18 3.79
CA ASP A 433 -5.04 29.82 4.81
C ASP A 433 -5.67 28.78 5.76
N GLU A 434 -5.21 27.52 5.72
CA GLU A 434 -5.70 26.46 6.60
C GLU A 434 -5.30 26.75 8.06
N PRO A 435 -6.19 26.62 9.04
CA PRO A 435 -5.81 26.68 10.45
C PRO A 435 -4.73 25.65 10.79
N LEU A 436 -3.77 26.02 11.63
CA LEU A 436 -2.61 25.20 11.94
C LEU A 436 -2.99 23.81 12.46
N GLU A 437 -4.02 23.72 13.30
CA GLU A 437 -4.51 22.46 13.85
C GLU A 437 -5.08 21.53 12.76
N ILE A 438 -5.73 22.11 11.74
CA ILE A 438 -6.27 21.33 10.61
C ILE A 438 -5.14 20.89 9.68
N ALA A 439 -4.16 21.77 9.40
CA ALA A 439 -2.93 21.37 8.70
C ALA A 439 -2.18 20.26 9.45
N SER A 440 -2.16 20.32 10.79
CA SER A 440 -1.56 19.30 11.65
C SER A 440 -2.23 17.93 11.51
N LEU A 441 -3.57 17.88 11.29
CA LEU A 441 -4.28 16.62 11.03
C LEU A 441 -3.75 15.90 9.80
N GLN A 442 -3.35 16.62 8.76
CA GLN A 442 -2.78 16.01 7.55
C GLN A 442 -1.53 15.18 7.89
N LEU A 443 -0.63 15.70 8.72
CA LEU A 443 0.61 15.02 9.10
C LEU A 443 0.40 13.92 10.14
N ILE A 444 -0.32 14.19 11.24
CA ILE A 444 -0.46 13.22 12.33
C ILE A 444 -1.24 11.95 11.90
N ASN A 445 -2.13 12.06 10.90
CA ASN A 445 -2.83 10.92 10.32
C ASN A 445 -1.91 9.99 9.51
N THR A 446 -0.72 10.44 9.11
CA THR A 446 0.23 9.62 8.34
C THR A 446 1.16 8.77 9.21
N PHE A 447 1.24 8.99 10.53
CA PHE A 447 2.32 8.49 11.39
C PHE A 447 2.52 6.98 11.45
N PHE A 448 1.49 6.19 11.18
CA PHE A 448 1.64 4.73 11.10
C PHE A 448 2.18 4.25 9.74
N GLY A 449 2.49 5.17 8.84
CA GLY A 449 3.29 5.01 7.63
C GLY A 449 4.45 5.98 7.62
N VAL A 450 5.21 6.03 6.54
CA VAL A 450 6.26 7.03 6.30
C VAL A 450 5.61 8.30 5.74
N PRO A 451 5.75 9.48 6.38
CA PRO A 451 5.16 10.71 5.87
C PRO A 451 5.78 11.16 4.54
N GLN A 452 4.92 11.50 3.59
CA GLN A 452 5.30 12.26 2.39
C GLN A 452 4.68 13.65 2.45
N LEU A 453 5.42 14.67 2.02
CA LEU A 453 4.98 16.07 2.05
C LEU A 453 5.06 16.70 0.65
N SER A 454 4.04 17.48 0.29
CA SER A 454 4.02 18.26 -0.96
C SER A 454 3.35 19.62 -0.75
N ILE A 455 4.08 20.54 -0.11
CA ILE A 455 3.73 21.97 0.04
C ILE A 455 4.93 22.82 -0.34
N PHE A 456 4.72 24.09 -0.67
CA PHE A 456 5.83 25.04 -0.80
C PHE A 456 6.34 25.46 0.59
N LEU A 457 7.43 24.87 1.04
CA LEU A 457 8.09 25.17 2.31
C LEU A 457 8.64 26.59 2.35
N SER A 458 9.07 27.12 1.21
CA SER A 458 9.50 28.53 1.08
C SER A 458 8.37 29.53 1.39
N LYS A 459 7.11 29.13 1.18
CA LYS A 459 5.92 29.95 1.44
C LYS A 459 5.22 29.62 2.76
N ALA A 460 5.64 28.55 3.45
CA ALA A 460 5.06 28.15 4.73
C ALA A 460 5.39 29.17 5.84
N SER A 461 4.44 29.39 6.74
CA SER A 461 4.61 30.25 7.91
C SER A 461 5.66 29.70 8.88
N VAL A 462 6.08 30.52 9.85
CA VAL A 462 6.99 30.10 10.91
C VAL A 462 6.33 29.01 11.78
N GLU A 463 5.05 29.14 12.04
CA GLU A 463 4.23 28.22 12.83
C GLU A 463 4.10 26.86 12.14
N GLU A 464 3.81 26.84 10.84
CA GLU A 464 3.78 25.62 10.03
C GLU A 464 5.13 24.91 10.02
N LYS A 465 6.23 25.65 9.82
CA LYS A 465 7.59 25.08 9.86
C LYS A 465 7.93 24.47 11.22
N LYS A 466 7.54 25.12 12.33
CA LYS A 466 7.69 24.54 13.69
C LYS A 466 6.90 23.25 13.83
N MET A 467 5.65 23.23 13.39
CA MET A 467 4.78 22.05 13.42
C MET A 467 5.36 20.91 12.59
N ILE A 468 5.79 21.16 11.35
CA ILE A 468 6.40 20.16 10.48
C ILE A 468 7.68 19.62 11.12
N ALA A 469 8.56 20.50 11.63
CA ALA A 469 9.80 20.12 12.29
C ALA A 469 9.56 19.23 13.51
N PHE A 470 8.57 19.57 14.36
CA PHE A 470 8.21 18.79 15.53
C PHE A 470 7.71 17.39 15.15
N TYR A 471 6.76 17.31 14.21
CA TYR A 471 6.20 16.03 13.81
C TYR A 471 7.20 15.15 13.06
N THR A 472 8.02 15.72 12.20
CA THR A 472 9.04 14.94 11.47
C THR A 472 10.13 14.45 12.43
N LYS A 473 10.56 15.28 13.40
CA LYS A 473 11.47 14.86 14.46
C LYS A 473 10.87 13.73 15.30
N TYR A 474 9.61 13.91 15.76
CA TYR A 474 8.92 12.87 16.53
C TYR A 474 8.83 11.56 15.75
N TRP A 475 8.47 11.63 14.46
CA TRP A 475 8.39 10.45 13.61
C TRP A 475 9.75 9.77 13.45
N ASN A 476 10.82 10.52 13.17
CA ASN A 476 12.18 10.00 13.00
C ASN A 476 12.70 9.33 14.28
N GLU A 477 12.45 9.92 15.45
CA GLU A 477 12.80 9.34 16.76
C GLU A 477 12.06 8.02 17.04
N ASN A 478 10.90 7.83 16.43
CA ASN A 478 10.05 6.66 16.60
C ASN A 478 9.95 5.79 15.33
N ALA A 479 10.81 6.01 14.32
CA ALA A 479 10.75 5.33 13.04
C ALA A 479 10.80 3.80 13.18
N ASP A 480 11.63 3.29 14.07
CA ASP A 480 11.77 1.84 14.27
C ASP A 480 10.49 1.19 14.78
N ILE A 481 9.79 1.80 15.75
CA ILE A 481 8.50 1.24 16.20
C ILE A 481 7.42 1.41 15.14
N PHE A 482 7.36 2.56 14.43
CA PHE A 482 6.40 2.76 13.35
C PHE A 482 6.61 1.77 12.20
N MET A 483 7.84 1.41 11.88
CA MET A 483 8.13 0.49 10.77
C MET A 483 8.05 -0.99 11.16
N ASN A 484 8.56 -1.35 12.34
CA ASN A 484 8.82 -2.74 12.71
C ASN A 484 8.00 -3.24 13.93
N GLY A 485 7.11 -2.40 14.47
CA GLY A 485 6.27 -2.75 15.61
C GLY A 485 5.07 -3.64 15.25
N ASN A 486 4.49 -4.25 16.28
CA ASN A 486 3.23 -4.99 16.14
C ASN A 486 2.07 -4.00 15.99
N PHE A 487 1.57 -3.85 14.76
CA PHE A 487 0.53 -2.90 14.39
C PHE A 487 -0.87 -3.51 14.51
N ILE A 488 -1.75 -2.84 15.25
CA ILE A 488 -3.15 -3.26 15.47
C ILE A 488 -4.07 -2.06 15.21
N PRO A 489 -4.70 -1.98 14.02
CA PRO A 489 -5.74 -1.01 13.73
C PRO A 489 -7.08 -1.53 14.26
N SER A 490 -7.86 -0.72 14.97
CA SER A 490 -9.12 -1.13 15.56
C SER A 490 -10.31 -0.39 14.95
N LYS A 491 -11.48 -1.02 14.99
CA LYS A 491 -12.76 -0.47 14.51
C LYS A 491 -12.73 -0.10 13.03
N PRO A 492 -12.57 -1.07 12.12
CA PRO A 492 -12.46 -0.81 10.69
C PRO A 492 -13.67 -0.09 10.08
N LEU A 493 -14.90 -0.31 10.57
CA LEU A 493 -16.10 0.42 10.13
C LEU A 493 -16.16 1.87 10.66
N ALA A 494 -15.39 2.21 11.68
CA ALA A 494 -15.21 3.58 12.17
C ALA A 494 -13.86 4.15 11.70
N ASN A 495 -13.45 3.81 10.48
CA ASN A 495 -12.27 4.35 9.80
C ASN A 495 -10.98 4.21 10.64
N TYR A 496 -10.83 3.09 11.35
CA TYR A 496 -9.73 2.86 12.29
C TYR A 496 -9.61 4.00 13.30
N SER A 497 -10.68 4.22 14.08
CA SER A 497 -10.75 5.31 15.06
C SER A 497 -9.67 5.23 16.14
N THR A 498 -9.05 4.06 16.35
CA THR A 498 -7.81 3.89 17.11
C THR A 498 -6.83 3.00 16.36
N LYS A 499 -5.53 3.30 16.48
CA LYS A 499 -4.44 2.45 16.00
C LYS A 499 -3.40 2.31 17.10
N ARG A 500 -2.91 1.11 17.31
CA ARG A 500 -1.85 0.82 18.26
C ARG A 500 -0.66 0.20 17.52
N ILE A 501 0.53 0.57 17.94
CA ILE A 501 1.75 -0.11 17.55
C ILE A 501 2.65 -0.29 18.77
N SER A 502 3.20 -1.48 18.93
CA SER A 502 4.04 -1.80 20.09
C SER A 502 5.30 -2.53 19.67
N LYS A 503 6.41 -2.21 20.32
CA LYS A 503 7.69 -2.89 20.17
C LYS A 503 8.47 -2.82 21.48
N ASN A 504 8.99 -3.96 21.93
CA ASN A 504 9.66 -4.07 23.23
C ASN A 504 8.75 -3.57 24.37
N SER A 505 9.19 -2.57 25.13
CA SER A 505 8.46 -1.94 26.25
C SER A 505 7.90 -0.57 25.91
N LYS A 506 7.61 -0.32 24.63
CA LYS A 506 7.03 0.93 24.12
C LYS A 506 5.77 0.68 23.32
N THR A 507 4.75 1.49 23.58
CA THR A 507 3.49 1.50 22.83
C THR A 507 3.13 2.92 22.37
N ILE A 508 2.68 3.07 21.12
CA ILE A 508 2.12 4.32 20.58
C ILE A 508 0.68 4.04 20.15
N ILE A 509 -0.25 4.88 20.63
CA ILE A 509 -1.69 4.79 20.34
C ILE A 509 -2.14 6.09 19.65
N GLY A 510 -2.64 6.00 18.42
CA GLY A 510 -3.30 7.08 17.72
C GLY A 510 -4.81 7.06 17.98
N VAL A 511 -5.37 8.19 18.38
CA VAL A 511 -6.80 8.39 18.66
C VAL A 511 -7.34 9.42 17.67
N TYR A 512 -8.26 9.00 16.80
CA TYR A 512 -8.69 9.78 15.64
C TYR A 512 -10.15 10.23 15.70
N ASP A 513 -10.86 9.86 16.76
CA ASP A 513 -12.25 10.19 16.97
C ASP A 513 -12.53 10.25 18.48
N ASN A 514 -13.75 10.66 18.88
CA ASN A 514 -14.20 10.72 20.26
C ASN A 514 -14.49 9.31 20.82
N VAL A 515 -13.44 8.53 20.95
CA VAL A 515 -13.46 7.15 21.46
C VAL A 515 -12.51 7.01 22.66
N VAL A 516 -12.77 5.99 23.47
CA VAL A 516 -11.89 5.62 24.58
C VAL A 516 -10.73 4.78 24.04
N ALA A 517 -9.51 5.25 24.24
CA ALA A 517 -8.31 4.47 23.99
C ALA A 517 -8.02 3.53 25.18
N THR A 518 -7.52 2.32 24.93
CA THR A 518 -7.18 1.38 26.01
C THR A 518 -5.67 1.20 26.12
N ILE A 519 -5.12 1.39 27.30
CA ILE A 519 -3.77 0.97 27.67
C ILE A 519 -3.89 -0.42 28.29
N GLU A 520 -3.36 -1.42 27.59
CA GLU A 520 -3.45 -2.83 27.98
C GLU A 520 -2.26 -3.31 28.78
N LYS A 521 -1.10 -2.64 28.58
CA LYS A 521 0.18 -2.99 29.22
C LYS A 521 0.81 -1.75 29.85
N GLY A 522 1.39 -1.95 31.00
CA GLY A 522 2.21 -0.94 31.67
C GLY A 522 3.62 -0.89 31.09
N ASP A 523 3.73 -0.57 29.78
CA ASP A 523 5.02 -0.43 29.11
C ASP A 523 5.86 0.68 29.75
N ALA A 524 7.18 0.61 29.58
CA ALA A 524 8.09 1.65 30.09
C ALA A 524 7.83 3.00 29.46
N GLU A 525 7.32 3.01 28.24
CA GLU A 525 6.96 4.22 27.48
C GLU A 525 5.63 4.02 26.74
N VAL A 526 4.66 4.91 26.99
CA VAL A 526 3.37 4.93 26.30
C VAL A 526 3.14 6.31 25.70
N HIS A 527 2.96 6.39 24.39
CA HIS A 527 2.60 7.64 23.72
C HIS A 527 1.14 7.61 23.28
N LEU A 528 0.45 8.74 23.43
CA LEU A 528 -0.90 8.95 22.94
C LEU A 528 -0.89 10.12 21.94
N LEU A 529 -1.37 9.87 20.73
CA LEU A 529 -1.49 10.89 19.69
C LEU A 529 -2.95 11.37 19.66
N ASN A 530 -3.18 12.63 20.02
CA ASN A 530 -4.49 13.25 19.89
C ASN A 530 -4.72 13.70 18.44
N ALA A 531 -5.01 12.77 17.54
CA ALA A 531 -5.15 13.05 16.12
C ALA A 531 -6.57 13.56 15.75
N LYS A 532 -7.08 14.50 16.54
CA LYS A 532 -8.39 15.15 16.38
C LYS A 532 -8.34 16.60 16.89
N THR A 533 -9.40 17.37 16.65
CA THR A 533 -9.46 18.79 16.97
C THR A 533 -9.87 19.08 18.42
N GLU A 534 -10.52 18.14 19.10
CA GLU A 534 -10.92 18.30 20.50
C GLU A 534 -9.71 18.18 21.44
N ASN A 535 -9.72 19.01 22.47
CA ASN A 535 -8.63 19.12 23.46
C ASN A 535 -8.71 18.06 24.57
N GLN A 536 -9.22 16.88 24.28
CA GLN A 536 -9.40 15.84 25.29
C GLN A 536 -9.08 14.44 24.75
N LEU A 537 -8.37 13.66 25.52
CA LEU A 537 -8.23 12.21 25.35
C LEU A 537 -8.86 11.49 26.54
N ILE A 538 -9.61 10.43 26.27
CA ILE A 538 -10.14 9.52 27.29
C ILE A 538 -9.42 8.18 27.13
N VAL A 539 -8.82 7.73 28.22
CA VAL A 539 -8.01 6.50 28.26
C VAL A 539 -8.59 5.57 29.32
N ASN A 540 -8.69 4.29 28.99
CA ASN A 540 -9.05 3.24 29.94
C ASN A 540 -7.82 2.39 30.23
N ASN A 541 -7.39 2.35 31.48
CA ASN A 541 -6.30 1.50 31.96
C ASN A 541 -6.88 0.15 32.36
N SER A 542 -6.41 -0.93 31.74
CA SER A 542 -6.93 -2.28 32.02
C SER A 542 -6.61 -2.76 33.45
N THR A 543 -5.48 -2.30 34.01
CA THR A 543 -5.04 -2.58 35.38
C THR A 543 -4.34 -1.36 35.97
N ASN A 544 -3.83 -1.48 37.20
CA ASN A 544 -2.94 -0.49 37.80
C ASN A 544 -1.55 -0.63 37.19
N PHE A 545 -1.02 0.45 36.60
CA PHE A 545 0.31 0.46 35.97
C PHE A 545 1.37 1.21 36.81
N GLY A 546 0.95 1.98 37.85
CA GLY A 546 1.81 2.78 38.70
C GLY A 546 2.09 4.18 38.20
N SER A 547 3.15 4.81 38.71
CA SER A 547 3.50 6.21 38.41
C SER A 547 4.24 6.39 37.10
N TYR A 548 3.86 7.44 36.38
CA TYR A 548 4.47 7.88 35.12
C TYR A 548 4.72 9.39 35.14
N ASN A 549 5.84 9.79 34.55
CA ASN A 549 6.04 11.18 34.16
C ASN A 549 5.23 11.44 32.87
N CYS A 550 4.27 12.36 32.92
CA CYS A 550 3.38 12.73 31.82
C CYS A 550 3.81 14.07 31.24
N THR A 551 4.33 14.04 30.00
CA THR A 551 4.65 15.24 29.26
C THR A 551 3.67 15.40 28.08
N ILE A 552 3.00 16.55 28.02
CA ILE A 552 2.03 16.88 26.96
C ILE A 552 2.60 17.98 26.07
N PHE A 553 2.61 17.75 24.78
CA PHE A 553 3.09 18.67 23.75
C PHE A 553 1.94 19.22 22.91
N SER A 554 2.05 20.50 22.50
CA SER A 554 1.23 21.07 21.43
C SER A 554 1.63 20.50 20.07
N CYS A 555 0.87 20.81 19.01
CA CYS A 555 1.21 20.45 17.62
C CYS A 555 2.53 21.11 17.12
N GLN A 556 3.02 22.14 17.81
CA GLN A 556 4.30 22.81 17.52
C GLN A 556 5.45 22.30 18.42
N GLY A 557 5.20 21.32 19.29
CA GLY A 557 6.21 20.74 20.17
C GLY A 557 6.46 21.53 21.46
N GLU A 558 5.60 22.49 21.80
CA GLU A 558 5.69 23.22 23.05
C GLU A 558 5.18 22.34 24.18
N ILE A 559 5.90 22.29 25.31
CA ILE A 559 5.46 21.57 26.50
C ILE A 559 4.34 22.37 27.17
N VAL A 560 3.13 21.80 27.13
CA VAL A 560 1.94 22.40 27.74
C VAL A 560 1.78 21.95 29.19
N ARG A 561 2.22 20.72 29.48
CA ARG A 561 2.12 20.11 30.81
C ARG A 561 3.26 19.12 31.01
N ASN A 562 3.82 19.10 32.21
CA ASN A 562 4.80 18.11 32.62
C ASN A 562 4.62 17.83 34.13
N GLU A 563 4.12 16.63 34.47
CA GLU A 563 3.80 16.25 35.83
C GLU A 563 3.86 14.74 36.04
N GLU A 564 3.93 14.31 37.30
CA GLU A 564 3.75 12.90 37.67
C GLU A 564 2.26 12.58 37.72
N ILE A 565 1.84 11.46 37.12
CA ILE A 565 0.51 10.90 37.20
C ILE A 565 0.55 9.42 37.59
N ASN A 566 -0.49 8.96 38.28
CA ASN A 566 -0.66 7.54 38.58
C ASN A 566 -1.69 6.93 37.61
N LEU A 567 -1.26 5.90 36.86
CA LEU A 567 -2.14 5.16 35.95
C LEU A 567 -2.85 4.03 36.72
N GLU A 568 -3.91 4.37 37.45
CA GLU A 568 -4.77 3.41 38.13
C GLU A 568 -5.73 2.73 37.16
N LYS A 569 -6.23 1.55 37.53
CA LYS A 569 -7.26 0.85 36.77
C LYS A 569 -8.51 1.74 36.64
N GLY A 570 -9.02 1.86 35.42
CA GLY A 570 -10.22 2.63 35.12
C GLY A 570 -9.97 3.76 34.13
N VAL A 571 -10.88 4.70 34.08
CA VAL A 571 -10.89 5.78 33.08
C VAL A 571 -10.12 7.01 33.57
N LEU A 572 -9.22 7.49 32.73
CA LEU A 572 -8.47 8.73 32.90
C LEU A 572 -8.82 9.70 31.75
N ALA A 573 -9.20 10.91 32.08
CA ALA A 573 -9.35 12.01 31.12
C ALA A 573 -8.12 12.91 31.13
N LEU A 574 -7.50 13.11 29.98
CA LEU A 574 -6.34 13.97 29.80
C LEU A 574 -6.75 15.18 28.94
N ASN A 575 -6.45 16.40 29.41
CA ASN A 575 -6.57 17.60 28.62
C ASN A 575 -5.32 17.70 27.72
N VAL A 576 -5.48 17.38 26.44
CA VAL A 576 -4.41 17.35 25.43
C VAL A 576 -4.80 18.29 24.31
N PRO A 577 -4.00 19.28 23.94
CA PRO A 577 -4.32 20.18 22.83
C PRO A 577 -4.70 19.43 21.56
N SER A 578 -5.49 20.07 20.70
CA SER A 578 -5.73 19.61 19.33
C SER A 578 -4.43 19.19 18.66
N CYS A 579 -4.42 18.01 18.08
CA CYS A 579 -3.24 17.44 17.41
C CYS A 579 -1.99 17.31 18.30
N GLY A 580 -2.15 17.35 19.61
CA GLY A 580 -1.06 17.23 20.59
C GLY A 580 -0.60 15.78 20.80
N ILE A 581 0.54 15.64 21.44
CA ILE A 581 1.16 14.35 21.76
C ILE A 581 1.39 14.23 23.27
N VAL A 582 0.98 13.12 23.87
CA VAL A 582 1.31 12.75 25.25
C VAL A 582 2.44 11.72 25.25
N LYS A 583 3.47 11.95 26.05
CA LYS A 583 4.51 10.94 26.36
C LYS A 583 4.40 10.57 27.85
N LEU A 584 4.17 9.29 28.10
CA LEU A 584 4.14 8.71 29.44
C LEU A 584 5.40 7.85 29.61
N SER A 585 6.28 8.23 30.54
CA SER A 585 7.51 7.49 30.86
C SER A 585 7.40 6.94 32.28
N LYS A 586 7.51 5.61 32.43
CA LYS A 586 7.32 4.93 33.71
C LYS A 586 8.42 5.34 34.71
N ILE A 587 8.01 5.73 35.91
CA ILE A 587 8.93 6.01 36.99
C ILE A 587 9.35 4.67 37.59
N THR A 588 10.63 4.32 37.41
CA THR A 588 11.22 3.16 38.08
C THR A 588 11.70 3.59 39.46
N SER A 589 11.10 3.01 40.51
CA SER A 589 11.54 3.19 41.90
C SER A 589 12.92 2.59 42.12
#